data_792e93841fee8a167545de8d95f55199
#
_entry.id   792e93841fee8a167545de8d95f55199
#
_cell.length_a   1.000
_cell.length_b   1.000
_cell.length_c   1.000
_cell.angle_alpha   90.00
_cell.angle_beta   90.00
_cell.angle_gamma   90.00
#
_symmetry.space_group_name_H-M   'P 1'
#
loop_
_entity.id
_entity.type
_entity.pdbx_description
1 polymer ?
#
loop_
_entity_poly.entity_id
_entity_poly.type
_entity_poly.pdbx_seq_one_letter_code
_entity_poly.pdbx_strand_id
1 'polypeptide(L)'
;MITKIRLQNWKSFKDSTIYIDSLGILIGTNASGKSNVLDAFAFLRAVGDGKSLLDAIQTVRGGEDWIIRRGENTFCIEAEIETEEGNFILDLRVIKKDSGFSYGLCEIHRLGSITEENVPDEFTDSTRNITWKTYNIPSSMDFWSSLYATLRSI
;
A
#
# COMPACT_ATOMS: atom_id res chain seq x y z
N MET A 1 10.03 8.64 4.14
CA MET A 1 9.75 7.71 5.28
C MET A 1 8.24 7.49 5.39
N ILE A 2 7.78 6.30 5.74
CA ILE A 2 6.37 6.06 6.07
C ILE A 2 6.15 6.51 7.51
N THR A 3 5.15 7.37 7.73
CA THR A 3 4.82 7.93 9.05
C THR A 3 3.53 7.39 9.63
N LYS A 4 2.67 6.83 8.79
CA LYS A 4 1.41 6.23 9.19
C LYS A 4 1.01 5.15 8.21
N ILE A 5 0.40 4.10 8.71
CA ILE A 5 -0.21 3.05 7.88
C ILE A 5 -1.60 2.73 8.44
N ARG A 6 -2.59 2.61 7.56
CA ARG A 6 -3.92 2.14 7.88
C ARG A 6 -4.19 0.85 7.11
N LEU A 7 -4.63 -0.15 7.81
CA LEU A 7 -4.92 -1.48 7.30
C LEU A 7 -6.41 -1.77 7.41
N GLN A 8 -7.06 -2.01 6.28
CA GLN A 8 -8.48 -2.36 6.23
C GLN A 8 -8.65 -3.74 5.58
N ASN A 9 -9.37 -4.61 6.25
CA ASN A 9 -9.60 -6.01 5.82
C ASN A 9 -8.30 -6.77 5.51
N TRP A 10 -7.22 -6.38 6.17
CA TRP A 10 -5.91 -6.98 6.02
C TRP A 10 -5.71 -8.04 7.09
N LYS A 11 -5.66 -9.30 6.67
CA LYS A 11 -5.47 -10.46 7.59
C LYS A 11 -6.46 -10.40 8.77
N SER A 12 -5.98 -10.22 9.99
CA SER A 12 -6.81 -10.11 11.20
C SER A 12 -7.39 -8.71 11.43
N PHE A 13 -6.90 -7.69 10.72
CA PHE A 13 -7.34 -6.31 10.92
C PHE A 13 -8.58 -5.99 10.10
N LYS A 14 -9.64 -5.55 10.78
CA LYS A 14 -10.80 -4.98 10.13
C LYS A 14 -10.51 -3.55 9.67
N ASP A 15 -10.05 -2.72 10.59
CA ASP A 15 -9.61 -1.33 10.34
C ASP A 15 -8.71 -0.91 11.50
N SER A 16 -7.44 -0.71 11.20
CA SER A 16 -6.45 -0.32 12.21
C SER A 16 -5.47 0.67 11.64
N THR A 17 -5.14 1.67 12.43
CA THR A 17 -4.17 2.70 12.10
C THR A 17 -2.96 2.60 13.02
N ILE A 18 -1.76 2.67 12.44
CA ILE A 18 -0.51 2.59 13.14
C ILE A 18 0.31 3.81 12.76
N TYR A 19 0.78 4.54 13.76
CA TYR A 19 1.69 5.68 13.61
C TYR A 19 3.12 5.22 13.79
N ILE A 20 4.01 5.71 12.96
CA ILE A 20 5.40 5.26 12.87
C ILE A 20 6.31 6.47 13.04
N ASP A 21 7.12 6.44 14.09
CA ASP A 21 8.20 7.38 14.30
C ASP A 21 9.51 6.89 13.69
N SER A 22 10.56 7.69 13.77
CA SER A 22 11.90 7.37 13.27
C SER A 22 12.48 6.07 13.87
N LEU A 23 12.02 5.68 15.05
CA LEU A 23 12.30 4.39 15.68
C LEU A 23 11.00 3.76 16.13
N GLY A 24 10.47 2.84 15.32
CA GLY A 24 9.28 2.07 15.66
C GLY A 24 9.64 0.72 16.29
N ILE A 25 9.16 0.46 17.51
CA ILE A 25 9.30 -0.83 18.18
C ILE A 25 7.93 -1.45 18.35
N LEU A 26 7.72 -2.62 17.73
CA LEU A 26 6.49 -3.40 17.87
C LEU A 26 6.64 -4.37 19.05
N ILE A 27 5.91 -4.09 20.13
CA ILE A 27 5.89 -4.92 21.33
C ILE A 27 4.49 -5.52 21.49
N GLY A 28 4.41 -6.79 21.82
CA GLY A 28 3.14 -7.47 22.11
C GLY A 28 3.31 -8.99 22.10
N THR A 29 2.25 -9.71 22.45
CA THR A 29 2.22 -11.17 22.38
C THR A 29 2.20 -11.63 20.91
N ASN A 30 2.53 -12.91 20.64
CA ASN A 30 2.53 -13.46 19.28
C ASN A 30 1.16 -13.39 18.58
N ALA A 31 0.05 -13.35 19.36
CA ALA A 31 -1.32 -13.26 18.84
C ALA A 31 -1.78 -11.80 18.60
N SER A 32 -0.96 -10.78 18.83
CA SER A 32 -1.36 -9.37 18.79
C SER A 32 -1.37 -8.73 17.40
N GLY A 33 -1.08 -9.49 16.35
CA GLY A 33 -1.07 -8.97 14.97
C GLY A 33 0.22 -8.29 14.52
N LYS A 34 1.29 -8.27 15.35
CA LYS A 34 2.60 -7.70 14.96
C LYS A 34 3.12 -8.23 13.64
N SER A 35 3.07 -9.54 13.48
CA SER A 35 3.51 -10.21 12.26
C SER A 35 2.66 -9.80 11.05
N ASN A 36 1.38 -9.55 11.25
CA ASN A 36 0.48 -9.09 10.18
C ASN A 36 0.79 -7.66 9.74
N VAL A 37 1.27 -6.82 10.65
CA VAL A 37 1.79 -5.48 10.32
C VAL A 37 3.07 -5.58 9.51
N LEU A 38 4.01 -6.42 9.90
CA LEU A 38 5.25 -6.65 9.16
C LEU A 38 4.98 -7.20 7.75
N ASP A 39 3.98 -8.04 7.60
CA ASP A 39 3.55 -8.54 6.29
C ASP A 39 3.00 -7.41 5.39
N ALA A 40 2.33 -6.42 5.96
CA ALA A 40 1.88 -5.25 5.20
C ALA A 40 3.07 -4.42 4.66
N PHE A 41 4.11 -4.24 5.48
CA PHE A 41 5.34 -3.60 5.02
C PHE A 41 6.06 -4.42 3.94
N ALA A 42 6.13 -5.73 4.10
CA ALA A 42 6.71 -6.62 3.09
C ALA A 42 5.96 -6.53 1.75
N PHE A 43 4.64 -6.45 1.80
CA PHE A 43 3.80 -6.27 0.62
C PHE A 43 4.07 -4.91 -0.06
N LEU A 44 4.07 -3.80 0.69
CA LEU A 44 4.37 -2.48 0.14
C LEU A 44 5.78 -2.41 -0.46
N ARG A 45 6.76 -3.02 0.20
CA ARG A 45 8.12 -3.13 -0.32
C ARG A 45 8.17 -3.88 -1.66
N ALA A 46 7.44 -4.98 -1.76
CA ALA A 46 7.37 -5.76 -3.00
C ALA A 46 6.75 -4.94 -4.15
N VAL A 47 5.73 -4.14 -3.87
CA VAL A 47 5.17 -3.18 -4.83
C VAL A 47 6.22 -2.14 -5.23
N GLY A 48 6.97 -1.61 -4.28
CA GLY A 48 8.07 -0.67 -4.53
C GLY A 48 9.22 -1.29 -5.33
N ASP A 49 9.48 -2.59 -5.17
CA ASP A 49 10.46 -3.33 -5.96
C ASP A 49 10.01 -3.63 -7.41
N GLY A 50 8.82 -3.22 -7.77
CA GLY A 50 8.28 -3.41 -9.12
C GLY A 50 7.67 -4.78 -9.37
N LYS A 51 7.40 -5.57 -8.33
CA LYS A 51 6.73 -6.86 -8.47
C LYS A 51 5.29 -6.70 -8.96
N SER A 52 4.80 -7.70 -9.67
CA SER A 52 3.38 -7.78 -10.01
C SER A 52 2.53 -7.91 -8.73
N LEU A 53 1.24 -7.60 -8.83
CA LEU A 53 0.32 -7.76 -7.70
C LEU A 53 0.37 -9.19 -7.12
N LEU A 54 0.33 -10.20 -8.00
CA LEU A 54 0.36 -11.59 -7.59
C LEU A 54 1.68 -11.95 -6.89
N ASP A 55 2.81 -11.52 -7.43
CA ASP A 55 4.12 -11.78 -6.84
C ASP A 55 4.27 -11.06 -5.48
N ALA A 56 3.75 -9.83 -5.36
CA ALA A 56 3.71 -9.11 -4.09
C ALA A 56 2.87 -9.84 -3.04
N ILE A 57 1.72 -10.39 -3.42
CA ILE A 57 0.86 -11.20 -2.55
C ILE A 57 1.60 -12.45 -2.08
N GLN A 58 2.39 -13.09 -2.94
CA GLN A 58 3.16 -14.28 -2.61
C GLN A 58 4.30 -14.03 -1.61
N THR A 59 4.73 -12.78 -1.45
CA THR A 59 5.74 -12.41 -0.42
C THR A 59 5.18 -12.41 0.99
N VAL A 60 3.86 -12.38 1.13
CA VAL A 60 3.16 -12.35 2.41
C VAL A 60 2.96 -13.79 2.91
N ARG A 61 3.15 -14.00 4.21
CA ARG A 61 2.93 -15.31 4.81
C ARG A 61 1.49 -15.77 4.65
N GLY A 62 1.32 -16.98 4.16
CA GLY A 62 0.02 -17.55 3.83
C GLY A 62 -0.52 -17.17 2.46
N GLY A 63 0.12 -16.22 1.74
CA GLY A 63 -0.22 -15.83 0.37
C GLY A 63 -1.67 -15.40 0.22
N GLU A 64 -2.24 -15.74 -0.93
CA GLU A 64 -3.62 -15.33 -1.30
C GLU A 64 -4.72 -15.86 -0.37
N ASP A 65 -4.51 -16.96 0.33
CA ASP A 65 -5.53 -17.56 1.20
C ASP A 65 -5.71 -16.79 2.50
N TRP A 66 -4.69 -16.05 2.94
CA TRP A 66 -4.66 -15.42 4.26
C TRP A 66 -4.47 -13.90 4.23
N ILE A 67 -4.27 -13.30 3.06
CA ILE A 67 -3.99 -11.87 2.95
C ILE A 67 -5.23 -11.01 3.24
N ILE A 68 -6.41 -11.45 2.82
CA ILE A 68 -7.67 -10.75 3.06
C ILE A 68 -8.34 -11.29 4.32
N ARG A 69 -8.91 -10.39 5.11
CA ARG A 69 -9.71 -10.74 6.26
C ARG A 69 -10.84 -11.67 5.86
N ARG A 70 -11.06 -12.72 6.66
CA ARG A 70 -12.06 -13.75 6.40
C ARG A 70 -13.46 -13.14 6.19
N GLY A 71 -14.14 -13.54 5.14
CA GLY A 71 -15.46 -13.05 4.75
C GLY A 71 -15.44 -11.80 3.87
N GLU A 72 -14.27 -11.25 3.59
CA GLU A 72 -14.11 -10.06 2.74
C GLU A 72 -13.48 -10.43 1.39
N ASN A 73 -13.67 -9.56 0.40
CA ASN A 73 -13.11 -9.75 -0.93
C ASN A 73 -12.18 -8.61 -1.37
N THR A 74 -11.96 -7.64 -0.49
CA THR A 74 -11.14 -6.47 -0.74
C THR A 74 -10.30 -6.16 0.48
N PHE A 75 -9.05 -5.76 0.30
CA PHE A 75 -8.28 -5.11 1.35
C PHE A 75 -7.73 -3.78 0.86
N CYS A 76 -7.43 -2.89 1.81
CA CYS A 76 -6.82 -1.59 1.52
C CYS A 76 -5.65 -1.35 2.48
N ILE A 77 -4.56 -0.84 1.93
CA ILE A 77 -3.43 -0.31 2.69
C ILE A 77 -3.27 1.16 2.30
N GLU A 78 -3.49 2.05 3.27
CA GLU A 78 -3.19 3.47 3.13
C GLU A 78 -1.90 3.78 3.87
N ALA A 79 -0.98 4.51 3.23
CA ALA A 79 0.27 4.93 3.84
C ALA A 79 0.48 6.44 3.65
N GLU A 80 0.83 7.13 4.74
CA GLU A 80 1.37 8.49 4.65
C GLU A 80 2.88 8.40 4.49
N ILE A 81 3.38 9.08 3.47
CA ILE A 81 4.78 9.00 3.05
C ILE A 81 5.38 10.40 3.03
N GLU A 82 6.46 10.58 3.75
CA GLU A 82 7.30 11.77 3.67
C GLU A 82 8.44 11.54 2.69
N THR A 83 8.58 12.44 1.73
CA THR A 83 9.68 12.47 0.77
C THR A 83 10.28 13.87 0.70
N GLU A 84 11.40 14.02 0.01
CA GLU A 84 12.01 15.34 -0.26
C GLU A 84 11.09 16.24 -1.10
N GLU A 85 10.21 15.66 -1.91
CA GLU A 85 9.24 16.35 -2.74
C GLU A 85 7.95 16.76 -1.99
N GLY A 86 7.81 16.36 -0.74
CA GLY A 86 6.65 16.63 0.12
C GLY A 86 6.04 15.38 0.73
N ASN A 87 4.84 15.56 1.28
CA ASN A 87 4.10 14.51 1.96
C ASN A 87 2.96 14.02 1.07
N PHE A 88 2.81 12.70 0.96
CA PHE A 88 1.84 12.05 0.09
C PHE A 88 1.08 10.98 0.85
N ILE A 89 -0.15 10.73 0.39
CA ILE A 89 -0.95 9.57 0.77
C ILE A 89 -0.94 8.60 -0.41
N LEU A 90 -0.54 7.37 -0.15
CA LEU A 90 -0.68 6.24 -1.05
C LEU A 90 -1.81 5.35 -0.52
N ASP A 91 -2.83 5.13 -1.33
CA ASP A 91 -3.96 4.25 -1.02
C ASP A 91 -3.96 3.09 -2.03
N LEU A 92 -3.60 1.91 -1.58
CA LEU A 92 -3.57 0.70 -2.41
C LEU A 92 -4.72 -0.22 -2.02
N ARG A 93 -5.66 -0.38 -2.94
CA ARG A 93 -6.81 -1.27 -2.81
C ARG A 93 -6.66 -2.46 -3.73
N VAL A 94 -6.91 -3.64 -3.21
CA VAL A 94 -6.83 -4.90 -3.97
C VAL A 94 -8.16 -5.63 -3.88
N ILE A 95 -8.66 -6.06 -5.03
CA ILE A 95 -9.95 -6.74 -5.17
C ILE A 95 -9.73 -8.18 -5.59
N LYS A 96 -10.32 -9.12 -4.84
CA LYS A 96 -10.38 -10.53 -5.17
C LYS A 96 -11.75 -10.88 -5.71
N LYS A 97 -11.78 -11.53 -6.88
CA LYS A 97 -12.97 -12.16 -7.47
C LYS A 97 -12.89 -13.68 -7.30
N ASP A 98 -13.98 -14.39 -7.61
CA ASP A 98 -14.03 -15.85 -7.50
C ASP A 98 -12.94 -16.55 -8.33
N SER A 99 -12.52 -15.94 -9.43
CA SER A 99 -11.43 -16.42 -10.29
C SER A 99 -10.01 -16.11 -9.78
N GLY A 100 -9.88 -15.45 -8.62
CA GLY A 100 -8.61 -14.97 -8.05
C GLY A 100 -8.53 -13.45 -7.96
N PHE A 101 -7.32 -12.90 -7.71
CA PHE A 101 -7.11 -11.46 -7.62
C PHE A 101 -7.26 -10.79 -8.97
N SER A 102 -8.18 -9.82 -9.07
CA SER A 102 -8.51 -9.18 -10.33
C SER A 102 -7.55 -8.07 -10.69
N TYR A 103 -7.33 -7.15 -9.76
CA TYR A 103 -6.44 -6.00 -9.96
C TYR A 103 -6.18 -5.25 -8.65
N GLY A 104 -5.11 -4.45 -8.64
CA GLY A 104 -4.84 -3.43 -7.63
C GLY A 104 -5.11 -2.04 -8.20
N LEU A 105 -5.73 -1.20 -7.40
CA LEU A 105 -5.86 0.24 -7.66
C LEU A 105 -5.04 0.99 -6.65
N CYS A 106 -4.05 1.74 -7.12
CA CYS A 106 -3.21 2.59 -6.28
C CYS A 106 -3.46 4.06 -6.58
N GLU A 107 -3.97 4.78 -5.61
CA GLU A 107 -4.18 6.21 -5.69
C GLU A 107 -3.11 6.95 -4.90
N ILE A 108 -2.55 8.00 -5.47
CA ILE A 108 -1.53 8.82 -4.82
C ILE A 108 -1.97 10.28 -4.84
N HIS A 109 -2.02 10.86 -3.66
CA HIS A 109 -2.40 12.25 -3.44
C HIS A 109 -1.31 12.99 -2.68
N ARG A 110 -1.10 14.25 -3.01
CA ARG A 110 -0.33 15.13 -2.13
C ARG A 110 -1.17 15.45 -0.88
N LEU A 111 -0.59 15.31 0.30
CA LEU A 111 -1.30 15.59 1.56
C LEU A 111 -1.79 17.06 1.58
N GLY A 112 -3.07 17.24 1.88
CA GLY A 112 -3.71 18.57 1.97
C GLY A 112 -4.16 19.18 0.64
N SER A 113 -4.01 18.48 -0.51
CA SER A 113 -4.34 19.03 -1.83
C SER A 113 -5.57 18.38 -2.51
N ILE A 114 -6.34 17.58 -1.81
CA ILE A 114 -7.52 16.93 -2.39
C ILE A 114 -8.62 17.97 -2.54
N THR A 115 -8.89 18.39 -3.78
CA THR A 115 -10.11 19.09 -4.16
C THR A 115 -10.90 18.16 -5.08
N GLU A 116 -12.22 18.12 -4.93
CA GLU A 116 -13.11 17.26 -5.71
C GLU A 116 -13.06 17.54 -7.23
N GLU A 117 -12.41 18.64 -7.64
CA GLU A 117 -12.31 19.08 -9.03
C GLU A 117 -11.09 18.50 -9.78
N ASN A 118 -10.20 17.79 -9.10
CA ASN A 118 -8.98 17.27 -9.73
C ASN A 118 -9.26 15.97 -10.48
N VAL A 119 -9.11 16.03 -11.81
CA VAL A 119 -9.09 14.83 -12.64
C VAL A 119 -7.74 14.14 -12.46
N PRO A 120 -7.70 12.87 -12.07
CA PRO A 120 -6.44 12.15 -11.91
C PRO A 120 -5.80 11.82 -13.26
N ASP A 121 -4.48 11.79 -13.28
CA ASP A 121 -3.74 11.06 -14.30
C ASP A 121 -3.84 9.57 -13.98
N GLU A 122 -4.26 8.78 -14.95
CA GLU A 122 -4.45 7.33 -14.78
C GLU A 122 -3.61 6.55 -15.77
N PHE A 123 -2.92 5.53 -15.31
CA PHE A 123 -2.26 4.56 -16.17
C PHE A 123 -2.34 3.15 -15.55
N THR A 124 -2.48 2.15 -16.41
CA THR A 124 -2.53 0.76 -16.01
C THR A 124 -1.25 0.05 -16.45
N ASP A 125 -0.54 -0.51 -15.49
CA ASP A 125 0.55 -1.43 -15.75
C ASP A 125 -0.04 -2.85 -15.84
N SER A 126 -0.29 -3.30 -17.06
CA SER A 126 -0.90 -4.61 -17.33
C SER A 126 0.00 -5.79 -16.92
N THR A 127 1.31 -5.60 -16.91
CA THR A 127 2.27 -6.64 -16.51
C THR A 127 2.27 -6.84 -15.01
N ARG A 128 2.02 -5.78 -14.23
CA ARG A 128 1.94 -5.80 -12.77
C ARG A 128 0.53 -5.98 -12.24
N ASN A 129 -0.47 -5.81 -13.09
CA ASN A 129 -1.90 -5.81 -12.75
C ASN A 129 -2.28 -4.75 -11.71
N ILE A 130 -1.69 -3.58 -11.82
CA ILE A 130 -1.94 -2.42 -10.96
C ILE A 130 -2.30 -1.22 -11.83
N THR A 131 -3.41 -0.55 -11.50
CA THR A 131 -3.78 0.75 -12.05
C THR A 131 -3.37 1.84 -11.08
N TRP A 132 -2.70 2.85 -11.58
CA TRP A 132 -2.22 4.00 -10.82
C TRP A 132 -3.07 5.22 -11.14
N LYS A 133 -3.56 5.91 -10.13
CA LYS A 133 -4.20 7.22 -10.23
C LYS A 133 -3.42 8.22 -9.41
N THR A 134 -3.03 9.32 -10.03
CA THR A 134 -2.24 10.36 -9.37
C THR A 134 -2.98 11.69 -9.42
N TYR A 135 -2.99 12.39 -8.31
CA TYR A 135 -3.69 13.65 -8.13
C TYR A 135 -2.67 14.73 -7.74
N ASN A 136 -2.44 15.71 -8.63
CA ASN A 136 -1.50 16.82 -8.40
C ASN A 136 -0.08 16.37 -8.03
N ILE A 137 0.36 15.28 -8.60
CA ILE A 137 1.70 14.75 -8.41
C ILE A 137 2.61 15.36 -9.49
N PRO A 138 3.83 15.79 -9.14
CA PRO A 138 4.81 16.16 -10.14
C PRO A 138 5.06 15.01 -11.09
N SER A 139 4.97 15.26 -12.39
CA SER A 139 5.25 14.24 -13.42
C SER A 139 6.75 13.95 -13.56
N SER A 140 7.58 14.46 -12.65
CA SER A 140 9.02 14.28 -12.68
C SER A 140 9.40 12.84 -12.34
N MET A 141 10.44 12.33 -13.03
CA MET A 141 11.07 11.04 -12.70
C MET A 141 11.57 11.01 -11.25
N ASP A 142 11.92 12.16 -10.69
CA ASP A 142 12.44 12.29 -9.33
C ASP A 142 11.41 11.92 -8.27
N PHE A 143 10.15 12.32 -8.47
CA PHE A 143 9.06 11.90 -7.56
C PHE A 143 8.92 10.38 -7.50
N TRP A 144 8.81 9.72 -8.65
CA TRP A 144 8.64 8.27 -8.71
C TRP A 144 9.85 7.53 -8.15
N SER A 145 11.06 8.01 -8.44
CA SER A 145 12.29 7.47 -7.87
C SER A 145 12.31 7.58 -6.35
N SER A 146 11.92 8.72 -5.82
CA SER A 146 11.83 8.95 -4.37
C SER A 146 10.77 8.07 -3.71
N LEU A 147 9.58 7.95 -4.32
CA LEU A 147 8.51 7.09 -3.82
C LEU A 147 8.95 5.63 -3.76
N TYR A 148 9.49 5.10 -4.85
CA TYR A 148 9.95 3.72 -4.90
C TYR A 148 11.12 3.47 -3.95
N ALA A 149 12.05 4.42 -3.82
CA ALA A 149 13.12 4.33 -2.84
C ALA A 149 12.57 4.26 -1.41
N THR A 150 11.57 5.06 -1.09
CA THR A 150 10.91 5.03 0.23
C THR A 150 10.23 3.68 0.48
N LEU A 151 9.47 3.16 -0.47
CA LEU A 151 8.82 1.86 -0.33
C LEU A 151 9.82 0.71 -0.18
N ARG A 152 10.94 0.75 -0.90
CA ARG A 152 12.00 -0.27 -0.82
C ARG A 152 12.80 -0.22 0.47
N SER A 153 12.83 0.93 1.14
CA SER A 153 13.59 1.12 2.38
C SER A 153 12.89 0.61 3.64
N ILE A 154 11.67 0.13 3.50
CA ILE A 154 10.84 -0.38 4.60
C ILE A 154 11.46 -1.63 5.25
#